data_e254029812cd08caa743d9cae4c495b8
#
_entry.id   e254029812cd08caa743d9cae4c495b8
#
_cell.length_a   1.000
_cell.length_b   1.000
_cell.length_c   1.000
_cell.angle_alpha   90.00
_cell.angle_beta   90.00
_cell.angle_gamma   90.00
#
_symmetry.space_group_name_H-M   'P 1'
#
loop_
_entity.id
_entity.type
_entity.pdbx_description
1 polymer ?
#
loop_
_entity_poly.entity_id
_entity_poly.type
_entity_poly.pdbx_seq_one_letter_code
_entity_poly.pdbx_strand_id
1 'polypeptide(L)'
;MITMNKTLFITALLAAMMLVTVTGCHSSEQNYREAYELAAERRKTGVEAETYAKIEAERQRYTHVINGDSVRMLYMNANVAIDSTDIAHEYNVVVASFTQRINAKSYRDRLREECGLTGSYVLFGGKEKQYYVVAQGFDNSADAAAMLHDLDKKVCLKILEPLPWVLKKL
;
A
#
# COMPACT_ATOMS: atom_id res chain seq x y z
N MET A 1 -70.84 23.33 2.34
CA MET A 1 -69.77 23.40 1.34
C MET A 1 -68.59 24.12 1.98
N ILE A 2 -67.62 23.37 2.44
CA ILE A 2 -66.52 23.92 3.25
C ILE A 2 -65.43 24.38 2.28
N THR A 3 -65.29 25.70 2.14
CA THR A 3 -64.15 26.29 1.38
C THR A 3 -62.87 26.12 2.20
N MET A 4 -62.17 25.05 1.90
CA MET A 4 -60.88 24.76 2.51
C MET A 4 -59.85 25.80 2.01
N ASN A 5 -59.33 26.60 2.94
CA ASN A 5 -58.45 27.73 2.65
C ASN A 5 -57.16 27.23 1.98
N LYS A 6 -56.90 27.71 0.75
CA LYS A 6 -55.72 27.30 -0.05
C LYS A 6 -54.39 27.42 0.72
N THR A 7 -54.31 28.35 1.67
CA THR A 7 -53.15 28.54 2.54
C THR A 7 -52.95 27.40 3.51
N LEU A 8 -54.04 26.80 4.02
CA LEU A 8 -53.96 25.64 4.96
C LEU A 8 -53.52 24.37 4.26
N PHE A 9 -53.87 24.22 2.98
CA PHE A 9 -53.41 23.09 2.16
C PHE A 9 -51.91 23.18 1.82
N ILE A 10 -51.43 24.40 1.54
CA ILE A 10 -50.00 24.64 1.22
C ILE A 10 -49.12 24.46 2.45
N THR A 11 -49.57 24.89 3.62
CA THR A 11 -48.80 24.70 4.86
C THR A 11 -48.76 23.24 5.30
N ALA A 12 -49.83 22.47 5.12
CA ALA A 12 -49.87 21.04 5.37
C ALA A 12 -48.94 20.24 4.43
N LEU A 13 -48.88 20.65 3.17
CA LEU A 13 -48.02 20.02 2.14
C LEU A 13 -46.52 20.29 2.42
N LEU A 14 -46.20 21.52 2.82
CA LEU A 14 -44.82 21.91 3.24
C LEU A 14 -44.38 21.18 4.49
N ALA A 15 -45.27 21.00 5.49
CA ALA A 15 -44.96 20.26 6.72
C ALA A 15 -44.77 18.75 6.43
N ALA A 16 -45.52 18.18 5.53
CA ALA A 16 -45.35 16.78 5.10
C ALA A 16 -44.01 16.54 4.34
N MET A 17 -43.59 17.53 3.54
CA MET A 17 -42.30 17.44 2.82
C MET A 17 -41.09 17.54 3.78
N MET A 18 -41.19 18.30 4.89
CA MET A 18 -40.09 18.38 5.86
C MET A 18 -39.92 17.12 6.72
N LEU A 19 -40.97 16.30 6.89
CA LEU A 19 -40.90 15.04 7.64
C LEU A 19 -40.18 13.90 6.91
N VAL A 20 -40.08 13.97 5.57
CA VAL A 20 -39.46 12.91 4.76
C VAL A 20 -37.93 13.06 4.68
N THR A 21 -37.38 14.24 4.98
CA THR A 21 -35.94 14.50 4.84
C THR A 21 -35.09 14.08 6.07
N VAL A 22 -35.71 13.70 7.18
CA VAL A 22 -34.99 13.37 8.43
C VAL A 22 -34.69 11.86 8.59
N THR A 23 -35.31 11.00 7.76
CA THR A 23 -35.13 9.54 7.89
C THR A 23 -34.00 8.96 7.01
N GLY A 24 -33.35 9.77 6.18
CA GLY A 24 -32.36 9.31 5.20
C GLY A 24 -30.92 9.10 5.71
N CYS A 25 -30.54 9.68 6.87
CA CYS A 25 -29.13 9.66 7.29
C CYS A 25 -28.78 8.60 8.34
N HIS A 26 -29.75 7.93 8.95
CA HIS A 26 -29.46 6.93 9.99
C HIS A 26 -29.19 5.51 9.45
N SER A 27 -29.56 5.24 8.20
CA SER A 27 -29.43 3.90 7.63
C SER A 27 -28.03 3.56 7.10
N SER A 28 -27.20 4.55 6.78
CA SER A 28 -25.91 4.25 6.15
C SER A 28 -24.86 3.77 7.16
N GLU A 29 -24.82 4.33 8.36
CA GLU A 29 -23.83 3.95 9.37
C GLU A 29 -24.11 2.56 9.97
N GLN A 30 -25.38 2.22 10.21
CA GLN A 30 -25.76 0.88 10.64
C GLN A 30 -25.48 -0.17 9.57
N ASN A 31 -25.79 0.13 8.32
CA ASN A 31 -25.51 -0.79 7.20
C ASN A 31 -23.99 -0.99 6.99
N TYR A 32 -23.17 0.06 7.20
CA TYR A 32 -21.73 -0.07 7.17
C TYR A 32 -21.18 -0.89 8.33
N ARG A 33 -21.73 -0.69 9.53
CA ARG A 33 -21.33 -1.46 10.71
C ARG A 33 -21.71 -2.92 10.59
N GLU A 34 -22.94 -3.24 10.18
CA GLU A 34 -23.39 -4.61 9.92
C GLU A 34 -22.59 -5.28 8.81
N ALA A 35 -22.31 -4.57 7.70
CA ALA A 35 -21.48 -5.10 6.63
C ALA A 35 -20.04 -5.36 7.09
N TYR A 36 -19.50 -4.49 7.95
CA TYR A 36 -18.15 -4.67 8.53
C TYR A 36 -18.09 -5.84 9.51
N GLU A 37 -19.09 -5.97 10.39
CA GLU A 37 -19.20 -7.08 11.34
C GLU A 37 -19.40 -8.41 10.60
N LEU A 38 -20.27 -8.45 9.58
CA LEU A 38 -20.46 -9.62 8.73
C LEU A 38 -19.20 -10.01 7.96
N ALA A 39 -18.45 -9.02 7.47
CA ALA A 39 -17.16 -9.25 6.81
C ALA A 39 -16.10 -9.73 7.80
N ALA A 40 -16.10 -9.20 9.03
CA ALA A 40 -15.19 -9.64 10.10
C ALA A 40 -15.51 -11.06 10.58
N GLU A 41 -16.79 -11.43 10.62
CA GLU A 41 -17.24 -12.78 10.98
C GLU A 41 -16.94 -13.80 9.88
N ARG A 42 -17.14 -13.45 8.60
CA ARG A 42 -16.74 -14.26 7.44
C ARG A 42 -15.23 -14.50 7.38
N ARG A 43 -14.42 -13.54 7.84
CA ARG A 43 -12.96 -13.74 7.97
C ARG A 43 -12.57 -14.81 8.99
N LYS A 44 -13.45 -15.09 9.96
CA LYS A 44 -13.20 -16.08 11.02
C LYS A 44 -13.70 -17.48 10.68
N THR A 45 -14.55 -17.64 9.68
CA THR A 45 -15.23 -18.89 9.37
C THR A 45 -15.14 -19.26 7.88
N GLY A 46 -14.66 -20.47 7.58
CA GLY A 46 -14.74 -21.07 6.23
C GLY A 46 -13.57 -20.80 5.30
N VAL A 47 -13.83 -20.80 3.99
CA VAL A 47 -12.83 -20.69 2.89
C VAL A 47 -11.98 -19.42 2.97
N GLU A 48 -12.56 -18.32 3.48
CA GLU A 48 -11.82 -17.08 3.70
C GLU A 48 -10.79 -17.21 4.82
N ALA A 49 -11.12 -17.90 5.92
CA ALA A 49 -10.17 -18.14 7.02
C ALA A 49 -8.95 -18.93 6.55
N GLU A 50 -9.15 -19.95 5.70
CA GLU A 50 -8.06 -20.72 5.11
C GLU A 50 -7.22 -19.87 4.15
N THR A 51 -7.87 -19.02 3.36
CA THR A 51 -7.18 -18.10 2.44
C THR A 51 -6.36 -17.07 3.22
N TYR A 52 -6.93 -16.47 4.28
CA TYR A 52 -6.19 -15.56 5.15
C TYR A 52 -5.03 -16.25 5.87
N ALA A 53 -5.23 -17.50 6.36
CA ALA A 53 -4.15 -18.26 6.99
C ALA A 53 -3.01 -18.55 6.00
N LYS A 54 -3.32 -18.84 4.73
CA LYS A 54 -2.31 -19.02 3.67
C LYS A 54 -1.57 -17.71 3.38
N ILE A 55 -2.29 -16.58 3.28
CA ILE A 55 -1.69 -15.25 3.05
C ILE A 55 -0.78 -14.88 4.23
N GLU A 56 -1.20 -15.15 5.46
CA GLU A 56 -0.40 -14.86 6.65
C GLU A 56 0.83 -15.77 6.75
N ALA A 57 0.69 -17.05 6.44
CA ALA A 57 1.83 -17.97 6.36
C ALA A 57 2.83 -17.57 5.27
N GLU A 58 2.35 -17.11 4.11
CA GLU A 58 3.20 -16.55 3.06
C GLU A 58 3.88 -15.26 3.52
N ARG A 59 3.15 -14.37 4.21
CA ARG A 59 3.72 -13.13 4.77
C ARG A 59 4.82 -13.46 5.78
N GLN A 60 4.58 -14.40 6.71
CA GLN A 60 5.55 -14.82 7.72
C GLN A 60 6.80 -15.46 7.12
N ARG A 61 6.66 -16.21 6.02
CA ARG A 61 7.80 -16.81 5.30
C ARG A 61 8.84 -15.77 4.85
N TYR A 62 8.40 -14.55 4.54
CA TYR A 62 9.27 -13.47 4.07
C TYR A 62 9.58 -12.44 5.16
N THR A 63 9.15 -12.65 6.40
CA THR A 63 9.43 -11.76 7.51
C THR A 63 10.64 -12.27 8.30
N HIS A 64 11.66 -11.45 8.41
CA HIS A 64 12.87 -11.72 9.18
C HIS A 64 12.98 -10.73 10.33
N VAL A 65 13.43 -11.19 11.49
CA VAL A 65 13.71 -10.29 12.62
C VAL A 65 15.19 -9.94 12.59
N ILE A 66 15.50 -8.65 12.44
CA ILE A 66 16.86 -8.11 12.39
C ILE A 66 16.95 -7.01 13.43
N ASN A 67 17.82 -7.17 14.42
CA ASN A 67 17.99 -6.23 15.55
C ASN A 67 16.69 -5.89 16.31
N GLY A 68 15.72 -6.83 16.34
CA GLY A 68 14.42 -6.63 16.97
C GLY A 68 13.33 -6.09 16.05
N ASP A 69 13.65 -5.63 14.85
CA ASP A 69 12.70 -5.14 13.87
C ASP A 69 12.25 -6.24 12.91
N SER A 70 10.95 -6.28 12.60
CA SER A 70 10.40 -7.17 11.59
C SER A 70 10.60 -6.60 10.19
N VAL A 71 11.46 -7.22 9.42
CA VAL A 71 11.82 -6.80 8.06
C VAL A 71 11.29 -7.79 7.04
N ARG A 72 10.54 -7.31 6.07
CA ARG A 72 10.18 -8.12 4.90
C ARG A 72 11.38 -8.26 3.98
N MET A 73 11.83 -9.49 3.75
CA MET A 73 12.97 -9.78 2.90
C MET A 73 12.60 -10.83 1.84
N LEU A 74 12.95 -10.57 0.60
CA LEU A 74 12.74 -11.47 -0.53
C LEU A 74 14.08 -11.82 -1.16
N TYR A 75 14.28 -13.10 -1.44
CA TYR A 75 15.48 -13.63 -2.07
C TYR A 75 15.26 -13.72 -3.58
N MET A 76 16.12 -13.09 -4.36
CA MET A 76 15.86 -12.95 -5.78
C MET A 76 17.14 -12.79 -6.59
N ASN A 77 17.18 -13.41 -7.77
CA ASN A 77 18.18 -13.13 -8.80
C ASN A 77 17.77 -11.84 -9.53
N ALA A 78 18.50 -10.77 -9.31
CA ALA A 78 18.26 -9.51 -9.97
C ALA A 78 19.58 -8.87 -10.42
N ASN A 79 19.53 -8.20 -11.57
CA ASN A 79 20.68 -7.52 -12.16
C ASN A 79 20.42 -6.04 -12.32
N VAL A 80 21.48 -5.24 -12.31
CA VAL A 80 21.38 -3.81 -12.61
C VAL A 80 20.80 -3.60 -14.00
N ALA A 81 19.78 -2.75 -14.11
CA ALA A 81 18.97 -2.65 -15.32
C ALA A 81 19.23 -1.40 -16.16
N ILE A 82 19.77 -0.33 -15.58
CA ILE A 82 19.80 0.99 -16.25
C ILE A 82 21.22 1.49 -16.45
N ASP A 83 21.97 1.74 -15.39
CA ASP A 83 23.32 2.28 -15.49
C ASP A 83 24.34 1.18 -15.22
N SER A 84 25.28 0.99 -16.16
CA SER A 84 26.33 -0.03 -16.04
C SER A 84 27.35 0.26 -14.92
N THR A 85 27.36 1.47 -14.40
CA THR A 85 28.21 1.88 -13.28
C THR A 85 27.59 1.58 -11.90
N ASP A 86 26.27 1.33 -11.87
CA ASP A 86 25.60 0.94 -10.63
C ASP A 86 25.99 -0.48 -10.24
N ILE A 87 26.17 -0.70 -8.96
CA ILE A 87 26.54 -2.02 -8.39
C ILE A 87 25.36 -2.49 -7.54
N ALA A 88 24.90 -3.71 -7.83
CA ALA A 88 23.89 -4.35 -6.99
C ALA A 88 24.56 -4.90 -5.73
N HIS A 89 24.15 -4.42 -4.56
CA HIS A 89 24.60 -4.90 -3.26
C HIS A 89 23.89 -6.22 -2.87
N GLU A 90 24.35 -6.85 -1.79
CA GLU A 90 23.72 -8.07 -1.28
C GLU A 90 22.31 -7.79 -0.76
N TYR A 91 22.11 -6.66 -0.05
CA TYR A 91 20.83 -6.23 0.52
C TYR A 91 20.40 -4.89 -0.08
N ASN A 92 19.22 -4.85 -0.68
CA ASN A 92 18.74 -3.72 -1.47
C ASN A 92 17.39 -3.26 -0.95
N VAL A 93 17.28 -2.02 -0.46
CA VAL A 93 16.02 -1.46 0.03
C VAL A 93 15.17 -1.00 -1.14
N VAL A 94 14.12 -1.77 -1.46
CA VAL A 94 13.21 -1.53 -2.58
C VAL A 94 12.05 -0.66 -2.12
N VAL A 95 11.76 0.41 -2.86
CA VAL A 95 10.72 1.40 -2.57
C VAL A 95 9.62 1.48 -3.62
N ALA A 96 9.86 0.91 -4.80
CA ALA A 96 8.86 0.84 -5.87
C ALA A 96 9.18 -0.32 -6.83
N SER A 97 8.14 -0.79 -7.51
CA SER A 97 8.28 -1.76 -8.61
C SER A 97 7.46 -1.33 -9.82
N PHE A 98 7.99 -1.61 -11.01
CA PHE A 98 7.38 -1.25 -12.28
C PHE A 98 7.54 -2.37 -13.31
N THR A 99 6.57 -2.51 -14.20
CA THR A 99 6.67 -3.39 -15.36
C THR A 99 7.46 -2.74 -16.50
N GLN A 100 7.54 -1.42 -16.52
CA GLN A 100 8.19 -0.65 -17.56
C GLN A 100 9.48 -0.01 -17.05
N ARG A 101 10.58 -0.22 -17.81
CA ARG A 101 11.90 0.33 -17.51
C ARG A 101 11.90 1.86 -17.40
N ILE A 102 11.14 2.54 -18.27
CA ILE A 102 11.11 4.01 -18.32
C ILE A 102 10.53 4.61 -17.03
N ASN A 103 9.48 3.98 -16.47
CA ASN A 103 8.86 4.43 -15.24
C ASN A 103 9.80 4.22 -14.04
N ALA A 104 10.48 3.06 -13.99
CA ALA A 104 11.48 2.78 -12.97
C ALA A 104 12.65 3.79 -13.02
N LYS A 105 13.12 4.10 -14.23
CA LYS A 105 14.16 5.10 -14.44
C LYS A 105 13.72 6.48 -13.94
N SER A 106 12.55 6.92 -14.34
CA SER A 106 12.00 8.23 -13.93
C SER A 106 11.86 8.32 -12.41
N TYR A 107 11.35 7.28 -11.76
CA TYR A 107 11.21 7.27 -10.30
C TYR A 107 12.57 7.30 -9.59
N ARG A 108 13.57 6.52 -10.07
CA ARG A 108 14.94 6.54 -9.56
C ARG A 108 15.58 7.94 -9.72
N ASP A 109 15.43 8.56 -10.90
CA ASP A 109 16.01 9.86 -11.16
C ASP A 109 15.45 10.90 -10.19
N ARG A 110 14.14 10.86 -9.93
CA ARG A 110 13.50 11.72 -8.93
C ARG A 110 14.00 11.44 -7.49
N LEU A 111 14.25 10.19 -7.12
CA LEU A 111 14.87 9.88 -5.82
C LEU A 111 16.25 10.53 -5.70
N ARG A 112 17.04 10.53 -6.76
CA ARG A 112 18.37 11.14 -6.79
C ARG A 112 18.28 12.67 -6.72
N GLU A 113 17.41 13.28 -7.52
CA GLU A 113 17.32 14.73 -7.70
C GLU A 113 16.52 15.42 -6.59
N GLU A 114 15.35 14.87 -6.23
CA GLU A 114 14.44 15.52 -5.27
C GLU A 114 14.74 15.11 -3.82
N CYS A 115 15.11 13.84 -3.58
CA CYS A 115 15.34 13.31 -2.23
C CYS A 115 16.82 13.22 -1.83
N GLY A 116 17.75 13.53 -2.75
CA GLY A 116 19.19 13.44 -2.48
C GLY A 116 19.72 12.02 -2.33
N LEU A 117 18.94 11.00 -2.71
CA LEU A 117 19.35 9.59 -2.66
C LEU A 117 20.20 9.23 -3.89
N THR A 118 21.39 9.80 -3.98
CA THR A 118 22.30 9.68 -5.14
C THR A 118 22.72 8.24 -5.43
N GLY A 119 22.73 7.36 -4.41
CA GLY A 119 23.01 5.93 -4.51
C GLY A 119 21.84 5.07 -5.01
N SER A 120 20.71 5.66 -5.40
CA SER A 120 19.56 4.89 -5.91
C SER A 120 19.85 4.29 -7.28
N TYR A 121 19.35 3.09 -7.52
CA TYR A 121 19.49 2.38 -8.80
C TYR A 121 18.28 1.48 -9.09
N VAL A 122 18.29 0.83 -10.24
CA VAL A 122 17.21 -0.07 -10.66
C VAL A 122 17.75 -1.47 -10.90
N LEU A 123 17.10 -2.45 -10.28
CA LEU A 123 17.32 -3.87 -10.53
C LEU A 123 16.22 -4.43 -11.44
N PHE A 124 16.54 -5.43 -12.23
CA PHE A 124 15.60 -6.21 -13.01
C PHE A 124 15.57 -7.66 -12.54
N GLY A 125 14.41 -8.11 -12.09
CA GLY A 125 14.11 -9.51 -11.81
C GLY A 125 13.63 -10.21 -13.07
N GLY A 126 14.46 -11.04 -13.64
CA GLY A 126 14.18 -11.70 -14.92
C GLY A 126 13.01 -12.68 -14.86
N LYS A 127 12.82 -13.36 -13.73
CA LYS A 127 11.72 -14.30 -13.49
C LYS A 127 10.38 -13.58 -13.36
N GLU A 128 10.34 -12.51 -12.57
CA GLU A 128 9.16 -11.71 -12.28
C GLU A 128 8.85 -10.70 -13.40
N LYS A 129 9.82 -10.45 -14.30
CA LYS A 129 9.79 -9.45 -15.38
C LYS A 129 9.45 -8.05 -14.84
N GLN A 130 10.05 -7.70 -13.69
CA GLN A 130 9.80 -6.44 -12.99
C GLN A 130 11.09 -5.66 -12.78
N TYR A 131 10.96 -4.33 -12.79
CA TYR A 131 12.01 -3.38 -12.43
C TYR A 131 11.77 -2.89 -11.02
N TYR A 132 12.75 -3.12 -10.14
CA TYR A 132 12.72 -2.73 -8.73
C TYR A 132 13.57 -1.49 -8.54
N VAL A 133 12.98 -0.43 -8.02
CA VAL A 133 13.72 0.79 -7.68
C VAL A 133 14.26 0.65 -6.26
N VAL A 134 15.56 0.67 -6.16
CA VAL A 134 16.32 0.58 -4.92
C VAL A 134 16.66 2.00 -4.45
N ALA A 135 16.27 2.33 -3.22
CA ALA A 135 16.65 3.60 -2.60
C ALA A 135 18.13 3.60 -2.22
N GLN A 136 18.61 2.49 -1.64
CA GLN A 136 20.01 2.29 -1.29
C GLN A 136 20.32 0.78 -1.13
N GLY A 137 21.53 0.38 -1.51
CA GLY A 137 22.07 -0.96 -1.28
C GLY A 137 23.04 -1.03 -0.13
N PHE A 138 23.18 -2.23 0.46
CA PHE A 138 24.03 -2.52 1.62
C PHE A 138 24.65 -3.90 1.50
N ASP A 139 25.80 -4.09 2.15
CA ASP A 139 26.50 -5.38 2.18
C ASP A 139 26.11 -6.23 3.42
N ASN A 140 25.32 -5.66 4.33
CA ASN A 140 24.79 -6.37 5.49
C ASN A 140 23.31 -6.07 5.73
N SER A 141 22.63 -6.99 6.38
CA SER A 141 21.19 -6.90 6.63
C SER A 141 20.81 -5.88 7.70
N ALA A 142 21.69 -5.59 8.64
CA ALA A 142 21.43 -4.66 9.75
C ALA A 142 21.29 -3.22 9.24
N ASP A 143 22.20 -2.79 8.36
CA ASP A 143 22.16 -1.46 7.74
C ASP A 143 20.94 -1.31 6.82
N ALA A 144 20.59 -2.37 6.09
CA ALA A 144 19.37 -2.39 5.26
C ALA A 144 18.10 -2.26 6.13
N ALA A 145 18.04 -2.94 7.28
CA ALA A 145 16.93 -2.84 8.23
C ALA A 145 16.86 -1.43 8.85
N ALA A 146 17.98 -0.85 9.24
CA ALA A 146 18.03 0.52 9.76
C ALA A 146 17.56 1.54 8.72
N MET A 147 17.98 1.39 7.45
CA MET A 147 17.48 2.23 6.36
C MET A 147 15.97 2.10 6.16
N LEU A 148 15.43 0.87 6.25
CA LEU A 148 14.01 0.60 6.12
C LEU A 148 13.21 1.28 7.25
N HIS A 149 13.72 1.27 8.48
CA HIS A 149 13.12 1.94 9.63
C HIS A 149 13.08 3.47 9.47
N ASP A 150 14.11 4.05 8.89
CA ASP A 150 14.21 5.51 8.66
C ASP A 150 13.73 5.96 7.28
N LEU A 151 13.08 5.07 6.53
CA LEU A 151 12.75 5.30 5.13
C LEU A 151 11.86 6.52 4.93
N ASP A 152 10.84 6.69 5.77
CA ASP A 152 9.89 7.82 5.70
C ASP A 152 10.57 9.18 5.89
N LYS A 153 11.72 9.21 6.56
CA LYS A 153 12.52 10.42 6.75
C LYS A 153 13.44 10.72 5.56
N LYS A 154 13.81 9.69 4.81
CA LYS A 154 14.82 9.78 3.72
C LYS A 154 14.19 9.81 2.35
N VAL A 155 13.06 9.13 2.14
CA VAL A 155 12.36 9.10 0.86
C VAL A 155 11.28 10.16 0.84
N CYS A 156 11.48 11.21 0.05
CA CYS A 156 10.55 12.33 -0.09
C CYS A 156 9.39 12.04 -1.06
N LEU A 157 9.48 10.95 -1.83
CA LEU A 157 8.45 10.52 -2.77
C LEU A 157 7.50 9.52 -2.10
N LYS A 158 6.27 9.44 -2.63
CA LYS A 158 5.34 8.40 -2.20
C LYS A 158 5.91 7.03 -2.53
N ILE A 159 6.07 6.19 -1.50
CA ILE A 159 6.44 4.78 -1.67
C ILE A 159 5.26 4.06 -2.33
N LEU A 160 5.54 3.31 -3.38
CA LEU A 160 4.51 2.61 -4.15
C LEU A 160 4.31 1.17 -3.63
N GLU A 161 3.05 0.76 -3.59
CA GLU A 161 2.68 -0.61 -3.23
C GLU A 161 3.32 -1.66 -4.19
N PRO A 162 3.72 -2.84 -3.69
CA PRO A 162 3.69 -3.27 -2.28
C PRO A 162 4.72 -2.53 -1.43
N LEU A 163 4.45 -2.45 -0.11
CA LEU A 163 5.26 -1.74 0.90
C LEU A 163 6.76 -1.98 0.73
N PRO A 164 7.61 -1.05 1.24
CA PRO A 164 9.06 -1.17 1.13
C PRO A 164 9.54 -2.48 1.75
N TRP A 165 10.54 -3.09 1.13
CA TRP A 165 11.09 -4.39 1.53
C TRP A 165 12.56 -4.49 1.12
N VAL A 166 13.26 -5.46 1.70
CA VAL A 166 14.65 -5.73 1.37
C VAL A 166 14.73 -6.85 0.33
N LEU A 167 15.34 -6.57 -0.81
CA LEU A 167 15.74 -7.57 -1.78
C LEU A 167 17.13 -8.10 -1.40
N LYS A 168 17.21 -9.38 -1.03
CA LYS A 168 18.49 -10.06 -0.89
C LYS A 168 18.85 -10.72 -2.22
N LYS A 169 19.97 -10.33 -2.77
CA LYS A 169 20.50 -10.90 -4.02
C LYS A 169 20.99 -12.33 -3.77
N LEU A 170 20.59 -13.26 -4.67
CA LEU A 170 21.07 -14.65 -4.72
C LEU A 170 22.32 -14.77 -5.55
#